data_24e94a99d09870a80bd1c3131eaa3442
#
_entry.id   24e94a99d09870a80bd1c3131eaa3442
#
_cell.length_a   1.000
_cell.length_b   1.000
_cell.length_c   1.000
_cell.angle_alpha   90.00
_cell.angle_beta   90.00
_cell.angle_gamma   90.00
#
_symmetry.space_group_name_H-M   'P 1'
#
loop_
_entity.id
_entity.type
_entity.pdbx_description
1 polymer ?
#
loop_
_entity_poly.entity_id
_entity_poly.type
_entity_poly.pdbx_seq_one_letter_code
_entity_poly.pdbx_strand_id
1 'polypeptide(L)'
;MAIKAVPDVLAGLAPRADFPVFDRPHRSGRPLAFLDSAASSPKPRVVIEALADAYGHHYANVHRGIYELSEDATARFESARAAVARFIGAPSQREVVFVRNATEAINLVAFSWGRTNVTAGDLILSTEMEHHANLVPWQQLAAETGATLEFVAITDDGRLDLDDLRSRLARGPKLIAINHVSNALGTINPVAEISRMAHDAGALVVLDAAQSVPHMPVDVVQLGVDFLALSGHKMLGPSGIGALWAHRALLEAMPPFMTGGSMISKVTLAGTTWAEVPLKFEAGTPAIAEAAGLHAAIGYLEELGMAEVRAHERVLFERAWSALGEIDGVRLLGPASPDEHAGVISFVIDGIHPHDVATVFDHHGVAVRAGHHCAQPVMARYDLPATTRASFYVYTDLDDVDRLTEAIHATQRLFKEG
;
A
#
# COMPACT_ATOMS: atom_id res chain seq x y z
N MET A 1 17.86 25.33 7.27
CA MET A 1 17.98 24.28 8.29
C MET A 1 19.18 23.43 7.87
N ALA A 2 20.21 23.27 8.71
CA ALA A 2 21.40 22.52 8.33
C ALA A 2 21.00 21.05 8.13
N ILE A 3 21.33 20.48 6.96
CA ILE A 3 21.21 19.05 6.65
C ILE A 3 22.08 18.34 7.69
N LYS A 4 21.47 17.56 8.59
CA LYS A 4 22.23 16.65 9.45
C LYS A 4 22.98 15.70 8.53
N ALA A 5 24.29 15.57 8.72
CA ALA A 5 25.07 14.65 7.93
C ALA A 5 24.49 13.22 8.06
N VAL A 6 24.26 12.56 6.92
CA VAL A 6 23.85 11.15 6.89
C VAL A 6 24.94 10.34 7.57
N PRO A 7 24.62 9.44 8.52
CA PRO A 7 25.64 8.62 9.19
C PRO A 7 26.34 7.71 8.17
N ASP A 8 27.64 7.47 8.38
CA ASP A 8 28.43 6.59 7.50
C ASP A 8 28.03 5.10 7.64
N VAL A 9 27.39 4.73 8.76
CA VAL A 9 26.88 3.38 9.02
C VAL A 9 25.46 3.49 9.58
N LEU A 10 24.53 2.87 8.92
CA LEU A 10 23.14 2.68 9.39
C LEU A 10 22.77 1.21 9.18
N ALA A 11 22.64 0.47 10.27
CA ALA A 11 22.06 -0.87 10.24
C ALA A 11 20.56 -0.80 9.91
N GLY A 12 19.97 -1.93 9.49
CA GLY A 12 18.52 -2.03 9.38
C GLY A 12 17.86 -1.68 10.72
N LEU A 13 16.71 -1.03 10.68
CA LEU A 13 15.93 -0.72 11.87
C LEU A 13 15.48 -2.01 12.57
N ALA A 14 15.11 -3.02 11.78
CA ALA A 14 14.82 -4.38 12.23
C ALA A 14 16.02 -5.31 11.94
N PRO A 15 16.40 -6.21 12.89
CA PRO A 15 17.46 -7.18 12.64
C PRO A 15 17.13 -8.09 11.46
N ARG A 16 18.06 -8.26 10.50
CA ARG A 16 17.85 -9.17 9.35
C ARG A 16 17.62 -10.62 9.79
N ALA A 17 18.16 -11.03 10.95
CA ALA A 17 17.95 -12.34 11.53
C ALA A 17 16.48 -12.64 11.89
N ASP A 18 15.64 -11.62 12.02
CA ASP A 18 14.21 -11.80 12.24
C ASP A 18 13.49 -12.28 10.98
N PHE A 19 14.12 -12.16 9.81
CA PHE A 19 13.52 -12.46 8.51
C PHE A 19 14.18 -13.69 7.87
N PRO A 20 13.58 -14.89 7.97
CA PRO A 20 14.19 -16.14 7.48
C PRO A 20 14.54 -16.17 5.99
N VAL A 21 13.94 -15.30 5.19
CA VAL A 21 14.26 -15.18 3.76
C VAL A 21 15.74 -14.80 3.53
N PHE A 22 16.37 -14.08 4.46
CA PHE A 22 17.76 -13.68 4.38
C PHE A 22 18.74 -14.79 4.78
N ASP A 23 18.26 -15.87 5.43
CA ASP A 23 19.07 -17.06 5.71
C ASP A 23 19.36 -17.87 4.44
N ARG A 24 18.58 -17.63 3.35
CA ARG A 24 18.75 -18.31 2.08
C ARG A 24 19.95 -17.74 1.34
N PRO A 25 20.95 -18.57 0.95
CA PRO A 25 22.06 -18.12 0.12
C PRO A 25 21.53 -17.66 -1.25
N HIS A 26 22.01 -16.49 -1.70
CA HIS A 26 21.71 -16.01 -3.04
C HIS A 26 22.68 -16.65 -4.06
N ARG A 27 22.22 -16.89 -5.31
CA ARG A 27 23.00 -17.52 -6.39
C ARG A 27 24.29 -16.77 -6.75
N SER A 28 24.37 -15.46 -6.46
CA SER A 28 25.56 -14.64 -6.66
C SER A 28 26.68 -14.94 -5.64
N GLY A 29 26.42 -15.72 -4.58
CA GLY A 29 27.32 -15.90 -3.43
C GLY A 29 27.39 -14.69 -2.49
N ARG A 30 26.68 -13.60 -2.78
CA ARG A 30 26.58 -12.40 -1.93
C ARG A 30 25.30 -12.45 -1.06
N PRO A 31 25.26 -11.77 0.08
CA PRO A 31 24.01 -11.55 0.81
C PRO A 31 22.97 -10.87 -0.11
N LEU A 32 21.69 -11.16 0.08
CA LEU A 32 20.62 -10.55 -0.70
C LEU A 32 20.37 -9.11 -0.24
N ALA A 33 20.53 -8.13 -1.12
CA ALA A 33 19.96 -6.78 -0.97
C ALA A 33 18.56 -6.78 -1.52
N PHE A 34 17.55 -6.88 -0.63
CA PHE A 34 16.14 -6.96 -1.04
C PHE A 34 15.53 -5.55 -1.13
N LEU A 35 15.48 -5.02 -2.33
CA LEU A 35 15.01 -3.67 -2.66
C LEU A 35 13.70 -3.69 -3.49
N ASP A 36 12.79 -4.64 -3.20
CA ASP A 36 11.46 -4.73 -3.84
C ASP A 36 10.30 -4.72 -2.84
N SER A 37 10.48 -4.03 -1.70
CA SER A 37 9.52 -4.00 -0.58
C SER A 37 8.17 -3.38 -0.97
N ALA A 38 8.14 -2.41 -1.88
CA ALA A 38 6.91 -1.80 -2.39
C ALA A 38 6.01 -2.79 -3.16
N ALA A 39 6.54 -3.93 -3.61
CA ALA A 39 5.74 -5.00 -4.19
C ALA A 39 5.15 -5.92 -3.11
N SER A 40 5.99 -6.42 -2.21
CA SER A 40 5.62 -7.23 -1.04
C SER A 40 6.84 -7.32 -0.11
N SER A 41 6.64 -7.18 1.19
CA SER A 41 7.73 -7.28 2.17
C SER A 41 8.02 -8.73 2.58
N PRO A 42 9.26 -9.13 2.86
CA PRO A 42 9.60 -10.29 3.67
C PRO A 42 8.82 -10.35 4.99
N LYS A 43 8.62 -11.55 5.51
CA LYS A 43 7.86 -11.76 6.75
C LYS A 43 8.80 -12.04 7.89
N PRO A 44 8.70 -11.33 9.02
CA PRO A 44 9.48 -11.67 10.21
C PRO A 44 9.02 -13.00 10.80
N ARG A 45 9.92 -13.66 11.51
CA ARG A 45 9.70 -14.98 12.13
C ARG A 45 8.45 -15.01 12.97
N VAL A 46 8.21 -13.97 13.77
CA VAL A 46 7.02 -13.86 14.66
C VAL A 46 5.70 -13.94 13.88
N VAL A 47 5.65 -13.41 12.66
CA VAL A 47 4.46 -13.49 11.80
C VAL A 47 4.26 -14.90 11.25
N ILE A 48 5.35 -15.57 10.84
CA ILE A 48 5.31 -16.96 10.35
C ILE A 48 4.87 -17.89 11.48
N GLU A 49 5.42 -17.70 12.69
CA GLU A 49 5.08 -18.47 13.89
C GLU A 49 3.62 -18.25 14.31
N ALA A 50 3.12 -17.01 14.25
CA ALA A 50 1.72 -16.71 14.56
C ALA A 50 0.74 -17.42 13.58
N LEU A 51 1.08 -17.50 12.30
CA LEU A 51 0.31 -18.27 11.31
C LEU A 51 0.34 -19.77 11.62
N ALA A 52 1.52 -20.32 11.92
CA ALA A 52 1.68 -21.72 12.26
C ALA A 52 0.94 -22.11 13.55
N ASP A 53 1.01 -21.26 14.57
CA ASP A 53 0.31 -21.42 15.84
C ASP A 53 -1.21 -21.38 15.66
N ALA A 54 -1.70 -20.39 14.87
CA ALA A 54 -3.13 -20.28 14.57
C ALA A 54 -3.69 -21.55 13.93
N TYR A 55 -3.00 -22.12 12.92
CA TYR A 55 -3.42 -23.36 12.28
C TYR A 55 -3.19 -24.60 13.17
N GLY A 56 -2.11 -24.62 13.92
CA GLY A 56 -1.73 -25.80 14.72
C GLY A 56 -2.52 -25.98 16.02
N HIS A 57 -2.89 -24.89 16.68
CA HIS A 57 -3.40 -24.93 18.04
C HIS A 57 -4.72 -24.18 18.28
N HIS A 58 -5.07 -23.20 17.42
CA HIS A 58 -6.16 -22.25 17.66
C HIS A 58 -7.19 -22.19 16.52
N TYR A 59 -7.17 -23.18 15.61
CA TYR A 59 -8.02 -23.13 14.41
C TYR A 59 -9.40 -23.69 14.64
N ALA A 60 -10.40 -22.82 14.62
CA ALA A 60 -11.81 -23.14 14.53
C ALA A 60 -12.54 -22.06 13.74
N ASN A 61 -13.74 -22.36 13.23
CA ASN A 61 -14.58 -21.33 12.63
C ASN A 61 -15.01 -20.31 13.70
N VAL A 62 -15.02 -19.04 13.30
CA VAL A 62 -15.24 -17.89 14.22
C VAL A 62 -16.72 -17.51 14.33
N HIS A 63 -17.11 -16.77 15.37
CA HIS A 63 -18.38 -16.07 15.64
C HIS A 63 -19.55 -16.96 16.06
N ARG A 64 -19.73 -18.18 15.54
CA ARG A 64 -20.95 -18.97 15.76
C ARG A 64 -20.77 -20.25 16.59
N GLY A 65 -19.54 -20.66 16.86
CA GLY A 65 -19.27 -21.82 17.70
C GLY A 65 -19.44 -21.43 19.18
N ILE A 66 -20.03 -22.37 19.96
CA ILE A 66 -20.25 -22.22 21.40
C ILE A 66 -19.32 -23.12 22.22
N TYR A 67 -18.17 -23.48 21.66
CA TYR A 67 -17.14 -24.31 22.29
C TYR A 67 -15.82 -23.51 22.38
N GLU A 68 -15.02 -23.84 23.40
CA GLU A 68 -13.82 -23.12 23.80
C GLU A 68 -12.90 -22.71 22.62
N LEU A 69 -12.58 -23.65 21.73
CA LEU A 69 -11.69 -23.38 20.61
C LEU A 69 -12.26 -22.34 19.63
N SER A 70 -13.60 -22.32 19.40
CA SER A 70 -14.23 -21.31 18.55
C SER A 70 -14.30 -19.94 19.22
N GLU A 71 -14.46 -19.91 20.54
CA GLU A 71 -14.43 -18.67 21.31
C GLU A 71 -13.02 -18.08 21.32
N ASP A 72 -11.98 -18.89 21.50
CA ASP A 72 -10.57 -18.45 21.41
C ASP A 72 -10.23 -17.95 20.00
N ALA A 73 -10.57 -18.71 18.96
CA ALA A 73 -10.36 -18.29 17.56
C ALA A 73 -11.07 -16.95 17.26
N THR A 74 -12.30 -16.76 17.76
CA THR A 74 -13.07 -15.53 17.60
C THR A 74 -12.39 -14.37 18.31
N ALA A 75 -11.95 -14.56 19.57
CA ALA A 75 -11.27 -13.53 20.33
C ALA A 75 -9.98 -13.08 19.64
N ARG A 76 -9.17 -13.99 19.10
CA ARG A 76 -7.96 -13.71 18.33
C ARG A 76 -8.26 -12.94 17.05
N PHE A 77 -9.29 -13.36 16.31
CA PHE A 77 -9.72 -12.71 15.07
C PHE A 77 -10.18 -11.26 15.31
N GLU A 78 -11.00 -11.04 16.34
CA GLU A 78 -11.46 -9.69 16.70
C GLU A 78 -10.36 -8.83 17.33
N SER A 79 -9.37 -9.44 18.03
CA SER A 79 -8.18 -8.73 18.49
C SER A 79 -7.33 -8.22 17.34
N ALA A 80 -7.23 -8.97 16.23
CA ALA A 80 -6.57 -8.51 15.01
C ALA A 80 -7.29 -7.30 14.40
N ARG A 81 -8.64 -7.32 14.38
CA ARG A 81 -9.44 -6.18 13.92
C ARG A 81 -9.22 -4.94 14.78
N ALA A 82 -9.21 -5.11 16.10
CA ALA A 82 -8.92 -4.03 17.04
C ALA A 82 -7.50 -3.47 16.86
N ALA A 83 -6.52 -4.33 16.56
CA ALA A 83 -5.15 -3.90 16.26
C ALA A 83 -5.08 -3.07 14.97
N VAL A 84 -5.75 -3.49 13.90
CA VAL A 84 -5.84 -2.68 12.67
C VAL A 84 -6.46 -1.32 12.95
N ALA A 85 -7.60 -1.28 13.65
CA ALA A 85 -8.27 -0.03 14.01
C ALA A 85 -7.34 0.92 14.77
N ARG A 86 -6.66 0.43 15.79
CA ARG A 86 -5.69 1.20 16.58
C ARG A 86 -4.54 1.70 15.72
N PHE A 87 -3.99 0.83 14.87
CA PHE A 87 -2.81 1.13 14.03
C PHE A 87 -3.03 2.26 13.05
N ILE A 88 -4.27 2.42 12.55
CA ILE A 88 -4.63 3.50 11.61
C ILE A 88 -5.40 4.65 12.28
N GLY A 89 -5.47 4.70 13.61
CA GLY A 89 -6.18 5.75 14.35
C GLY A 89 -7.70 5.74 14.14
N ALA A 90 -8.31 4.59 13.81
CA ALA A 90 -9.74 4.48 13.60
C ALA A 90 -10.50 4.59 14.94
N PRO A 91 -11.63 5.34 15.01
CA PRO A 91 -12.42 5.51 16.23
C PRO A 91 -13.02 4.21 16.77
N SER A 92 -13.28 3.24 15.90
CA SER A 92 -13.92 1.97 16.26
C SER A 92 -13.45 0.82 15.37
N GLN A 93 -13.21 -0.34 15.97
CA GLN A 93 -12.97 -1.57 15.20
C GLN A 93 -14.18 -1.98 14.33
N ARG A 94 -15.39 -1.51 14.63
CA ARG A 94 -16.59 -1.75 13.82
C ARG A 94 -16.56 -1.03 12.47
N GLU A 95 -15.60 -0.15 12.25
CA GLU A 95 -15.34 0.57 11.00
C GLU A 95 -14.28 -0.13 10.13
N VAL A 96 -13.74 -1.26 10.59
CA VAL A 96 -12.74 -2.06 9.88
C VAL A 96 -13.37 -3.33 9.33
N VAL A 97 -13.34 -3.48 8.01
CA VAL A 97 -13.79 -4.67 7.27
C VAL A 97 -12.57 -5.43 6.79
N PHE A 98 -12.44 -6.71 7.13
CA PHE A 98 -11.39 -7.54 6.57
C PHE A 98 -11.71 -7.92 5.11
N VAL A 99 -10.71 -7.77 4.26
CA VAL A 99 -10.73 -8.09 2.84
C VAL A 99 -9.43 -8.80 2.47
N ARG A 100 -9.29 -9.29 1.24
CA ARG A 100 -8.06 -9.97 0.82
C ARG A 100 -6.85 -9.03 0.65
N ASN A 101 -7.08 -7.78 0.27
CA ASN A 101 -6.06 -6.75 0.03
C ASN A 101 -6.72 -5.40 -0.30
N ALA A 102 -5.90 -4.35 -0.48
CA ALA A 102 -6.39 -3.03 -0.89
C ALA A 102 -7.17 -3.04 -2.21
N THR A 103 -6.82 -3.90 -3.16
CA THR A 103 -7.57 -4.03 -4.42
C THR A 103 -9.01 -4.44 -4.16
N GLU A 104 -9.26 -5.43 -3.30
CA GLU A 104 -10.63 -5.81 -2.94
C GLU A 104 -11.34 -4.71 -2.15
N ALA A 105 -10.64 -4.02 -1.24
CA ALA A 105 -11.20 -2.89 -0.49
C ALA A 105 -11.74 -1.80 -1.42
N ILE A 106 -10.95 -1.37 -2.41
CA ILE A 106 -11.34 -0.34 -3.37
C ILE A 106 -12.48 -0.83 -4.27
N ASN A 107 -12.43 -2.08 -4.74
CA ASN A 107 -13.55 -2.68 -5.49
C ASN A 107 -14.84 -2.76 -4.66
N LEU A 108 -14.75 -3.06 -3.35
CA LEU A 108 -15.89 -3.05 -2.45
C LEU A 108 -16.53 -1.65 -2.41
N VAL A 109 -15.74 -0.60 -2.27
CA VAL A 109 -16.25 0.78 -2.29
C VAL A 109 -16.91 1.10 -3.64
N ALA A 110 -16.23 0.83 -4.75
CA ALA A 110 -16.75 1.10 -6.08
C ALA A 110 -18.06 0.31 -6.36
N PHE A 111 -18.11 -0.96 -5.97
CA PHE A 111 -19.27 -1.82 -6.17
C PHE A 111 -20.44 -1.45 -5.27
N SER A 112 -20.19 -1.28 -3.96
CA SER A 112 -21.27 -1.06 -2.98
C SER A 112 -21.68 0.41 -2.89
N TRP A 113 -20.75 1.29 -2.55
CA TRP A 113 -21.05 2.72 -2.47
C TRP A 113 -21.25 3.33 -3.86
N GLY A 114 -20.32 3.04 -4.79
CA GLY A 114 -20.30 3.68 -6.11
C GLY A 114 -21.56 3.41 -6.91
N ARG A 115 -21.95 2.15 -7.10
CA ARG A 115 -23.16 1.79 -7.86
C ARG A 115 -24.47 2.30 -7.26
N THR A 116 -24.47 2.63 -5.97
CA THR A 116 -25.67 3.16 -5.28
C THR A 116 -25.76 4.67 -5.37
N ASN A 117 -24.62 5.38 -5.42
CA ASN A 117 -24.56 6.83 -5.26
C ASN A 117 -24.08 7.59 -6.50
N VAL A 118 -23.53 6.87 -7.51
CA VAL A 118 -23.03 7.47 -8.74
C VAL A 118 -23.96 7.15 -9.89
N THR A 119 -24.37 8.19 -10.64
CA THR A 119 -25.30 8.11 -11.76
C THR A 119 -24.76 8.84 -12.99
N ALA A 120 -25.46 8.74 -14.12
CA ALA A 120 -25.09 9.43 -15.34
C ALA A 120 -24.98 10.95 -15.14
N GLY A 121 -23.87 11.53 -15.60
CA GLY A 121 -23.57 12.96 -15.45
C GLY A 121 -22.82 13.32 -14.15
N ASP A 122 -22.69 12.41 -13.19
CA ASP A 122 -21.84 12.64 -12.03
C ASP A 122 -20.35 12.60 -12.42
N LEU A 123 -19.51 13.30 -11.65
CA LEU A 123 -18.08 13.36 -11.82
C LEU A 123 -17.37 12.54 -10.74
N ILE A 124 -16.44 11.68 -11.14
CA ILE A 124 -15.48 10.98 -10.29
C ILE A 124 -14.10 11.55 -10.61
N LEU A 125 -13.30 11.84 -9.60
CA LEU A 125 -11.90 12.21 -9.77
C LEU A 125 -10.97 11.08 -9.33
N SER A 126 -9.86 10.93 -10.07
CA SER A 126 -8.70 10.11 -9.69
C SER A 126 -7.43 10.89 -10.07
N THR A 127 -6.26 10.27 -10.04
CA THR A 127 -5.02 10.96 -10.42
C THR A 127 -4.22 10.16 -11.46
N GLU A 128 -3.30 10.83 -12.16
CA GLU A 128 -2.41 10.16 -13.11
C GLU A 128 -1.38 9.24 -12.44
N MET A 129 -1.19 9.34 -11.11
CA MET A 129 -0.20 8.54 -10.38
C MET A 129 -0.76 7.28 -9.70
N GLU A 130 -2.03 6.93 -9.94
CA GLU A 130 -2.66 5.81 -9.24
C GLU A 130 -2.12 4.45 -9.66
N HIS A 131 -2.04 3.55 -8.68
CA HIS A 131 -1.94 2.13 -8.94
C HIS A 131 -3.20 1.64 -9.66
N HIS A 132 -3.07 0.65 -10.56
CA HIS A 132 -4.21 0.10 -11.31
C HIS A 132 -5.38 -0.33 -10.40
N ALA A 133 -5.11 -0.76 -9.17
CA ALA A 133 -6.16 -1.12 -8.20
C ALA A 133 -7.05 0.08 -7.80
N ASN A 134 -6.51 1.30 -7.84
CA ASN A 134 -7.23 2.55 -7.56
C ASN A 134 -7.57 3.35 -8.83
N LEU A 135 -7.52 2.72 -9.98
CA LEU A 135 -7.85 3.30 -11.28
C LEU A 135 -8.97 2.50 -11.97
N VAL A 136 -8.73 1.20 -12.19
CA VAL A 136 -9.60 0.33 -13.00
C VAL A 136 -11.01 0.19 -12.43
N PRO A 137 -11.24 0.06 -11.10
CA PRO A 137 -12.60 -0.01 -10.55
C PRO A 137 -13.43 1.24 -10.84
N TRP A 138 -12.80 2.43 -10.85
CA TRP A 138 -13.48 3.68 -11.16
C TRP A 138 -13.79 3.83 -12.64
N GLN A 139 -12.90 3.36 -13.53
CA GLN A 139 -13.18 3.26 -14.98
C GLN A 139 -14.39 2.36 -15.23
N GLN A 140 -14.44 1.20 -14.56
CA GLN A 140 -15.55 0.26 -14.69
C GLN A 140 -16.85 0.88 -14.15
N LEU A 141 -16.83 1.53 -12.99
CA LEU A 141 -17.98 2.21 -12.41
C LEU A 141 -18.51 3.32 -13.34
N ALA A 142 -17.61 4.17 -13.87
CA ALA A 142 -17.99 5.24 -14.79
C ALA A 142 -18.65 4.68 -16.08
N ALA A 143 -18.09 3.61 -16.65
CA ALA A 143 -18.65 2.93 -17.81
C ALA A 143 -20.05 2.33 -17.54
N GLU A 144 -20.26 1.75 -16.35
CA GLU A 144 -21.54 1.14 -15.96
C GLU A 144 -22.63 2.17 -15.66
N THR A 145 -22.27 3.31 -15.06
CA THR A 145 -23.23 4.31 -14.58
C THR A 145 -23.46 5.46 -15.56
N GLY A 146 -22.56 5.64 -16.54
CA GLY A 146 -22.55 6.81 -17.41
C GLY A 146 -21.98 8.07 -16.74
N ALA A 147 -21.29 7.93 -15.63
CA ALA A 147 -20.56 9.00 -14.97
C ALA A 147 -19.28 9.36 -15.74
N THR A 148 -18.74 10.54 -15.50
CA THR A 148 -17.45 10.98 -16.04
C THR A 148 -16.35 10.67 -15.04
N LEU A 149 -15.25 10.05 -15.50
CA LEU A 149 -14.03 9.90 -14.73
C LEU A 149 -12.96 10.82 -15.29
N GLU A 150 -12.38 11.66 -14.44
CA GLU A 150 -11.29 12.58 -14.82
C GLU A 150 -10.09 12.37 -13.89
N PHE A 151 -8.92 12.76 -14.41
CA PHE A 151 -7.65 12.55 -13.73
C PHE A 151 -6.98 13.89 -13.44
N VAL A 152 -6.61 14.08 -12.18
CA VAL A 152 -5.78 15.21 -11.77
C VAL A 152 -4.36 14.96 -12.27
N ALA A 153 -3.79 15.96 -12.90
CA ALA A 153 -2.46 15.89 -13.49
C ALA A 153 -1.36 15.80 -12.39
N ILE A 154 -0.20 15.31 -12.81
CA ILE A 154 1.03 15.38 -12.03
C ILE A 154 2.00 16.39 -12.68
N THR A 155 2.79 17.05 -11.86
CA THR A 155 3.86 17.96 -12.29
C THR A 155 5.05 17.18 -12.84
N ASP A 156 5.98 17.86 -13.52
CA ASP A 156 7.15 17.21 -14.12
C ASP A 156 8.08 16.56 -13.08
N ASP A 157 8.07 17.07 -11.85
CA ASP A 157 8.81 16.52 -10.71
C ASP A 157 8.01 15.49 -9.89
N GLY A 158 6.86 15.04 -10.41
CA GLY A 158 6.10 13.91 -9.87
C GLY A 158 5.21 14.23 -8.67
N ARG A 159 4.88 15.48 -8.41
CA ARG A 159 3.88 15.89 -7.42
C ARG A 159 2.48 15.92 -8.03
N LEU A 160 1.46 15.81 -7.20
CA LEU A 160 0.10 16.10 -7.63
C LEU A 160 -0.03 17.62 -7.93
N ASP A 161 -0.63 17.98 -9.06
CA ASP A 161 -0.95 19.36 -9.39
C ASP A 161 -2.18 19.83 -8.60
N LEU A 162 -1.94 20.55 -7.52
CA LEU A 162 -3.01 21.04 -6.63
C LEU A 162 -3.85 22.16 -7.27
N ASP A 163 -3.35 22.87 -8.28
CA ASP A 163 -4.13 23.88 -8.99
C ASP A 163 -5.11 23.22 -9.98
N ASP A 164 -4.67 22.19 -10.70
CA ASP A 164 -5.56 21.33 -11.50
C ASP A 164 -6.61 20.65 -10.61
N LEU A 165 -6.20 20.13 -9.44
CA LEU A 165 -7.13 19.55 -8.48
C LEU A 165 -8.20 20.56 -8.05
N ARG A 166 -7.84 21.79 -7.66
CA ARG A 166 -8.80 22.84 -7.27
C ARG A 166 -9.80 23.15 -8.37
N SER A 167 -9.29 23.26 -9.61
CA SER A 167 -10.12 23.51 -10.80
C SER A 167 -11.16 22.41 -11.01
N ARG A 168 -10.78 21.14 -10.84
CA ARG A 168 -11.69 19.99 -11.02
C ARG A 168 -12.67 19.86 -9.87
N LEU A 169 -12.23 20.08 -8.61
CA LEU A 169 -13.10 20.06 -7.44
C LEU A 169 -14.20 21.12 -7.52
N ALA A 170 -13.94 22.28 -8.12
CA ALA A 170 -14.97 23.33 -8.32
C ALA A 170 -16.18 22.87 -9.18
N ARG A 171 -16.07 21.71 -9.86
CA ARG A 171 -17.15 21.11 -10.65
C ARG A 171 -18.04 20.15 -9.84
N GLY A 172 -17.80 20.01 -8.54
CA GLY A 172 -18.62 19.21 -7.63
C GLY A 172 -18.57 17.69 -7.89
N PRO A 173 -17.40 17.04 -7.85
CA PRO A 173 -17.32 15.60 -8.00
C PRO A 173 -18.02 14.89 -6.84
N LYS A 174 -18.47 13.64 -7.07
CA LYS A 174 -19.05 12.77 -6.03
C LYS A 174 -17.99 12.21 -5.09
N LEU A 175 -16.83 11.86 -5.65
CA LEU A 175 -15.69 11.36 -4.89
C LEU A 175 -14.38 11.68 -5.61
N ILE A 176 -13.29 11.66 -4.86
CA ILE A 176 -11.92 11.57 -5.34
C ILE A 176 -11.25 10.31 -4.81
N ALA A 177 -10.64 9.51 -5.69
CA ALA A 177 -9.84 8.35 -5.36
C ALA A 177 -8.36 8.67 -5.55
N ILE A 178 -7.57 8.64 -4.47
CA ILE A 178 -6.16 9.01 -4.47
C ILE A 178 -5.31 8.00 -3.70
N ASN A 179 -4.05 7.86 -4.08
CA ASN A 179 -3.06 7.19 -3.24
C ASN A 179 -2.44 8.17 -2.22
N HIS A 180 -2.10 7.66 -1.05
CA HIS A 180 -1.33 8.45 -0.07
C HIS A 180 0.13 8.55 -0.47
N VAL A 181 0.70 7.42 -0.91
CA VAL A 181 2.07 7.32 -1.40
C VAL A 181 2.07 6.61 -2.74
N SER A 182 2.65 7.22 -3.75
CA SER A 182 2.80 6.61 -5.07
C SER A 182 3.77 5.43 -5.02
N ASN A 183 3.31 4.27 -5.45
CA ASN A 183 4.15 3.07 -5.54
C ASN A 183 5.18 3.13 -6.68
N ALA A 184 5.03 4.07 -7.60
CA ALA A 184 5.94 4.27 -8.74
C ALA A 184 6.89 5.46 -8.53
N LEU A 185 6.40 6.58 -7.99
CA LEU A 185 7.17 7.82 -7.85
C LEU A 185 7.70 8.04 -6.43
N GLY A 186 7.20 7.29 -5.44
CA GLY A 186 7.49 7.54 -4.02
C GLY A 186 6.85 8.81 -3.46
N THR A 187 6.16 9.60 -4.27
CA THR A 187 5.53 10.86 -3.86
C THR A 187 4.55 10.63 -2.72
N ILE A 188 4.67 11.43 -1.67
CA ILE A 188 3.73 11.50 -0.54
C ILE A 188 2.76 12.63 -0.84
N ASN A 189 1.49 12.32 -1.08
CA ASN A 189 0.44 13.31 -1.32
C ASN A 189 -0.02 13.98 -0.02
N PRO A 190 -0.34 15.28 -0.04
CA PRO A 190 -0.83 16.03 1.12
C PRO A 190 -2.33 15.73 1.39
N VAL A 191 -2.62 14.49 1.82
CA VAL A 191 -3.98 13.94 1.91
C VAL A 191 -4.89 14.77 2.79
N ALA A 192 -4.43 15.28 3.95
CA ALA A 192 -5.27 16.09 4.82
C ALA A 192 -5.73 17.41 4.15
N GLU A 193 -4.87 18.05 3.35
CA GLU A 193 -5.24 19.22 2.56
C GLU A 193 -6.22 18.85 1.46
N ILE A 194 -5.96 17.76 0.73
CA ILE A 194 -6.81 17.26 -0.35
C ILE A 194 -8.21 16.88 0.19
N SER A 195 -8.26 16.18 1.33
CA SER A 195 -9.54 15.79 1.96
C SER A 195 -10.38 17.00 2.33
N ARG A 196 -9.76 18.00 2.94
CA ARG A 196 -10.48 19.27 3.25
C ARG A 196 -11.03 19.93 1.99
N MET A 197 -10.22 20.04 0.93
CA MET A 197 -10.66 20.63 -0.35
C MET A 197 -11.78 19.82 -1.00
N ALA A 198 -11.71 18.49 -0.93
CA ALA A 198 -12.74 17.59 -1.46
C ALA A 198 -14.05 17.74 -0.70
N HIS A 199 -14.01 17.77 0.64
CA HIS A 199 -15.19 17.97 1.47
C HIS A 199 -15.82 19.36 1.29
N ASP A 200 -15.00 20.41 1.14
CA ASP A 200 -15.51 21.77 0.81
C ASP A 200 -16.27 21.77 -0.54
N ALA A 201 -15.94 20.88 -1.45
CA ALA A 201 -16.63 20.67 -2.74
C ALA A 201 -17.75 19.62 -2.67
N GLY A 202 -18.01 19.00 -1.50
CA GLY A 202 -19.04 17.98 -1.30
C GLY A 202 -18.64 16.57 -1.78
N ALA A 203 -17.37 16.32 -2.04
CA ALA A 203 -16.84 15.05 -2.51
C ALA A 203 -16.32 14.17 -1.36
N LEU A 204 -16.54 12.86 -1.44
CA LEU A 204 -15.90 11.88 -0.55
C LEU A 204 -14.48 11.55 -1.01
N VAL A 205 -13.64 11.10 -0.08
CA VAL A 205 -12.24 10.73 -0.33
C VAL A 205 -12.01 9.24 -0.09
N VAL A 206 -11.57 8.55 -1.14
CA VAL A 206 -11.12 7.15 -1.09
C VAL A 206 -9.59 7.14 -1.14
N LEU A 207 -8.96 6.67 -0.07
CA LEU A 207 -7.52 6.63 0.07
C LEU A 207 -6.97 5.22 -0.15
N ASP A 208 -6.12 5.06 -1.17
CA ASP A 208 -5.22 3.91 -1.27
C ASP A 208 -4.01 4.15 -0.37
N ALA A 209 -4.01 3.51 0.80
CA ALA A 209 -2.95 3.59 1.79
C ALA A 209 -2.01 2.37 1.78
N ALA A 210 -2.02 1.58 0.70
CA ALA A 210 -1.23 0.36 0.59
C ALA A 210 0.29 0.61 0.68
N GLN A 211 0.75 1.81 0.35
CA GLN A 211 2.16 2.22 0.47
C GLN A 211 2.44 3.17 1.64
N SER A 212 1.43 3.70 2.33
CA SER A 212 1.66 4.59 3.47
C SER A 212 1.60 3.87 4.81
N VAL A 213 0.58 3.01 5.00
CA VAL A 213 0.40 2.26 6.25
C VAL A 213 1.62 1.41 6.65
N PRO A 214 2.36 0.77 5.71
CA PRO A 214 3.60 0.07 6.05
C PRO A 214 4.75 0.99 6.48
N HIS A 215 4.80 2.23 6.01
CA HIS A 215 6.03 3.02 5.94
C HIS A 215 6.02 4.31 6.79
N MET A 216 4.85 4.72 7.30
CA MET A 216 4.71 5.95 8.07
C MET A 216 3.48 5.91 8.98
N PRO A 217 3.42 6.76 10.03
CA PRO A 217 2.20 6.91 10.84
C PRO A 217 1.01 7.33 9.96
N VAL A 218 -0.11 6.65 10.12
CA VAL A 218 -1.37 6.96 9.45
C VAL A 218 -2.48 7.06 10.49
N ASP A 219 -3.23 8.17 10.45
CA ASP A 219 -4.37 8.42 11.32
C ASP A 219 -5.54 8.89 10.44
N VAL A 220 -6.57 8.05 10.33
CA VAL A 220 -7.71 8.30 9.43
C VAL A 220 -8.50 9.55 9.80
N VAL A 221 -8.54 9.91 11.10
CA VAL A 221 -9.24 11.10 11.59
C VAL A 221 -8.45 12.36 11.21
N GLN A 222 -7.12 12.35 11.39
CA GLN A 222 -6.28 13.48 11.04
C GLN A 222 -6.20 13.69 9.52
N LEU A 223 -6.21 12.61 8.74
CA LEU A 223 -6.24 12.67 7.28
C LEU A 223 -7.59 13.15 6.74
N GLY A 224 -8.67 12.97 7.51
CA GLY A 224 -10.01 13.38 7.13
C GLY A 224 -10.56 12.62 5.91
N VAL A 225 -10.18 11.37 5.73
CA VAL A 225 -10.66 10.54 4.61
C VAL A 225 -11.95 9.82 4.97
N ASP A 226 -12.72 9.39 3.97
CA ASP A 226 -13.98 8.68 4.16
C ASP A 226 -13.83 7.16 4.06
N PHE A 227 -12.86 6.72 3.23
CA PHE A 227 -12.49 5.33 3.03
C PHE A 227 -10.97 5.21 3.00
N LEU A 228 -10.43 4.14 3.59
CA LEU A 228 -9.00 3.80 3.53
C LEU A 228 -8.83 2.32 3.21
N ALA A 229 -8.00 2.01 2.21
CA ALA A 229 -7.65 0.66 1.80
C ALA A 229 -6.21 0.32 2.16
N LEU A 230 -5.97 -0.85 2.76
CA LEU A 230 -4.62 -1.34 3.08
C LEU A 230 -4.44 -2.83 2.74
N SER A 231 -3.18 -3.26 2.58
CA SER A 231 -2.79 -4.64 2.29
C SER A 231 -1.81 -5.17 3.31
N GLY A 232 -2.12 -6.30 3.95
CA GLY A 232 -1.25 -6.91 4.97
C GLY A 232 0.12 -7.33 4.42
N HIS A 233 0.18 -7.85 3.19
CA HIS A 233 1.44 -8.38 2.61
C HIS A 233 2.54 -7.33 2.38
N LYS A 234 2.24 -6.04 2.43
CA LYS A 234 3.22 -4.95 2.33
C LYS A 234 3.72 -4.47 3.69
N MET A 235 2.94 -4.69 4.75
CA MET A 235 3.24 -4.29 6.12
C MET A 235 3.71 -5.48 6.99
N LEU A 236 4.64 -6.28 6.45
CA LEU A 236 5.21 -7.48 7.09
C LEU A 236 4.21 -8.63 7.33
N GLY A 237 2.92 -8.40 7.12
CA GLY A 237 1.84 -9.34 7.32
C GLY A 237 1.67 -10.37 6.19
N PRO A 238 0.81 -11.37 6.35
CA PRO A 238 0.59 -12.41 5.35
C PRO A 238 -0.11 -11.89 4.11
N SER A 239 -0.02 -12.66 3.02
CA SER A 239 -0.86 -12.49 1.83
C SER A 239 -2.28 -12.95 2.13
N GLY A 240 -3.26 -12.46 1.37
CA GLY A 240 -4.64 -12.89 1.49
C GLY A 240 -5.46 -12.18 2.57
N ILE A 241 -4.86 -11.20 3.25
CA ILE A 241 -5.57 -10.31 4.19
C ILE A 241 -5.15 -8.85 4.00
N GLY A 242 -6.12 -7.97 4.14
CA GLY A 242 -6.03 -6.52 4.18
C GLY A 242 -7.26 -5.97 4.86
N ALA A 243 -7.45 -4.67 4.83
CA ALA A 243 -8.64 -4.04 5.41
C ALA A 243 -9.14 -2.87 4.56
N LEU A 244 -10.46 -2.68 4.61
CA LEU A 244 -11.14 -1.44 4.33
C LEU A 244 -11.52 -0.80 5.66
N TRP A 245 -11.13 0.43 5.89
CA TRP A 245 -11.75 1.29 6.89
C TRP A 245 -12.68 2.28 6.20
N ALA A 246 -13.82 2.54 6.82
CA ALA A 246 -14.71 3.63 6.41
C ALA A 246 -15.56 4.10 7.60
N HIS A 247 -16.02 5.32 7.55
CA HIS A 247 -16.97 5.84 8.54
C HIS A 247 -18.17 4.90 8.69
N ARG A 248 -18.55 4.61 9.93
CA ARG A 248 -19.63 3.66 10.26
C ARG A 248 -20.92 3.97 9.50
N ALA A 249 -21.30 5.24 9.40
CA ALA A 249 -22.53 5.64 8.70
C ALA A 249 -22.50 5.28 7.20
N LEU A 250 -21.32 5.37 6.54
CA LEU A 250 -21.14 4.94 5.16
C LEU A 250 -21.28 3.43 5.03
N LEU A 251 -20.61 2.66 5.90
CA LEU A 251 -20.74 1.20 5.91
C LEU A 251 -22.19 0.74 6.15
N GLU A 252 -22.90 1.38 7.06
CA GLU A 252 -24.31 1.05 7.36
C GLU A 252 -25.22 1.32 6.15
N ALA A 253 -24.96 2.40 5.40
CA ALA A 253 -25.75 2.79 4.23
C ALA A 253 -25.43 1.94 2.98
N MET A 254 -24.20 1.42 2.84
CA MET A 254 -23.79 0.65 1.67
C MET A 254 -24.48 -0.72 1.62
N PRO A 255 -24.93 -1.19 0.43
CA PRO A 255 -25.33 -2.60 0.25
C PRO A 255 -24.12 -3.53 0.40
N PRO A 256 -24.33 -4.84 0.70
CA PRO A 256 -23.23 -5.79 0.77
C PRO A 256 -22.53 -5.96 -0.60
N PHE A 257 -21.22 -6.26 -0.55
CA PHE A 257 -20.40 -6.53 -1.73
C PHE A 257 -20.56 -7.97 -2.23
N MET A 258 -20.29 -8.92 -1.33
CA MET A 258 -20.52 -10.34 -1.55
C MET A 258 -21.61 -10.82 -0.63
N THR A 259 -22.37 -11.81 -1.09
CA THR A 259 -23.46 -12.40 -0.30
C THR A 259 -23.24 -13.90 -0.06
N GLY A 260 -23.69 -14.38 1.10
CA GLY A 260 -23.52 -15.79 1.48
C GLY A 260 -23.75 -16.03 2.97
N GLY A 261 -23.07 -16.99 3.52
CA GLY A 261 -23.06 -17.26 4.95
C GLY A 261 -22.28 -16.19 5.74
N SER A 262 -22.40 -16.17 7.04
CA SER A 262 -21.79 -15.25 8.02
C SER A 262 -22.34 -13.83 8.00
N MET A 263 -22.52 -13.21 6.85
CA MET A 263 -22.86 -11.81 6.63
C MET A 263 -24.37 -11.48 6.74
N ILE A 264 -25.18 -12.44 7.15
CA ILE A 264 -26.65 -12.35 7.23
C ILE A 264 -27.11 -12.35 8.69
N SER A 265 -28.23 -11.64 8.98
CA SER A 265 -28.97 -11.72 10.24
C SER A 265 -30.08 -12.77 10.14
N LYS A 266 -30.90 -12.72 9.08
CA LYS A 266 -31.99 -13.69 8.85
C LYS A 266 -32.12 -13.99 7.36
N VAL A 267 -32.35 -15.28 7.04
CA VAL A 267 -32.65 -15.75 5.68
C VAL A 267 -33.98 -16.50 5.69
N THR A 268 -34.84 -16.18 4.73
CA THR A 268 -36.07 -16.91 4.44
C THR A 268 -36.18 -17.14 2.94
N LEU A 269 -37.11 -17.96 2.50
CA LEU A 269 -37.36 -18.13 1.07
C LEU A 269 -37.87 -16.85 0.37
N ALA A 270 -38.42 -15.90 1.14
CA ALA A 270 -38.95 -14.64 0.63
C ALA A 270 -37.90 -13.49 0.62
N GLY A 271 -36.77 -13.63 1.33
CA GLY A 271 -35.73 -12.60 1.39
C GLY A 271 -34.75 -12.76 2.53
N THR A 272 -33.77 -11.85 2.54
CA THR A 272 -32.63 -11.86 3.46
C THR A 272 -32.47 -10.49 4.12
N THR A 273 -32.08 -10.49 5.40
CA THR A 273 -31.58 -9.30 6.10
C THR A 273 -30.12 -9.47 6.48
N TRP A 274 -29.39 -8.37 6.47
CA TRP A 274 -27.95 -8.37 6.63
C TRP A 274 -27.53 -8.30 8.10
N ALA A 275 -26.35 -8.80 8.42
CA ALA A 275 -25.70 -8.60 9.71
C ALA A 275 -25.33 -7.12 9.90
N GLU A 276 -25.00 -6.73 11.13
CA GLU A 276 -24.41 -5.43 11.43
C GLU A 276 -23.00 -5.32 10.81
N VAL A 277 -22.55 -4.07 10.63
CA VAL A 277 -21.15 -3.79 10.22
C VAL A 277 -20.18 -4.17 11.35
N PRO A 278 -19.01 -4.71 11.03
CA PRO A 278 -18.44 -4.94 9.70
C PRO A 278 -18.89 -6.25 9.03
N LEU A 279 -19.52 -7.18 9.75
CA LEU A 279 -19.85 -8.53 9.29
C LEU A 279 -20.69 -8.57 8.02
N LYS A 280 -21.49 -7.53 7.76
CA LYS A 280 -22.26 -7.36 6.50
C LYS A 280 -21.41 -7.49 5.24
N PHE A 281 -20.10 -7.20 5.33
CA PHE A 281 -19.16 -7.24 4.20
C PHE A 281 -18.23 -8.44 4.21
N GLU A 282 -18.32 -9.33 5.22
CA GLU A 282 -17.45 -10.48 5.41
C GLU A 282 -18.19 -11.78 5.17
N ALA A 283 -18.44 -12.09 3.89
CA ALA A 283 -19.17 -13.29 3.47
C ALA A 283 -18.28 -14.53 3.50
N GLY A 284 -18.80 -15.63 4.06
CA GLY A 284 -18.12 -16.92 4.15
C GLY A 284 -17.19 -17.03 5.35
N THR A 285 -16.40 -18.11 5.41
CA THR A 285 -15.36 -18.27 6.43
C THR A 285 -14.21 -17.30 6.14
N PRO A 286 -13.83 -16.42 7.09
CA PRO A 286 -12.80 -15.42 6.84
C PRO A 286 -11.39 -16.01 6.91
N ALA A 287 -10.39 -15.18 6.62
CA ALA A 287 -8.95 -15.50 6.71
C ALA A 287 -8.48 -15.49 8.20
N ILE A 288 -8.84 -16.56 8.94
CA ILE A 288 -8.67 -16.64 10.40
C ILE A 288 -7.20 -16.62 10.82
N ALA A 289 -6.37 -17.48 10.21
CA ALA A 289 -4.96 -17.55 10.54
C ALA A 289 -4.19 -16.33 10.02
N GLU A 290 -4.58 -15.82 8.85
CA GLU A 290 -3.98 -14.60 8.28
C GLU A 290 -4.27 -13.37 9.16
N ALA A 291 -5.42 -13.32 9.85
CA ALA A 291 -5.72 -12.28 10.81
C ALA A 291 -4.75 -12.33 12.02
N ALA A 292 -4.44 -13.52 12.53
CA ALA A 292 -3.44 -13.69 13.59
C ALA A 292 -2.04 -13.25 13.12
N GLY A 293 -1.65 -13.60 11.88
CA GLY A 293 -0.40 -13.13 11.28
C GLY A 293 -0.36 -11.62 11.07
N LEU A 294 -1.47 -10.99 10.68
CA LEU A 294 -1.56 -9.54 10.54
C LEU A 294 -1.46 -8.84 11.91
N HIS A 295 -2.08 -9.41 12.95
CA HIS A 295 -1.95 -8.92 14.33
C HIS A 295 -0.49 -8.93 14.78
N ALA A 296 0.23 -10.03 14.55
CA ALA A 296 1.64 -10.14 14.88
C ALA A 296 2.51 -9.14 14.10
N ALA A 297 2.19 -8.89 12.83
CA ALA A 297 2.88 -7.90 12.01
C ALA A 297 2.69 -6.47 12.53
N ILE A 298 1.45 -6.14 12.93
CA ILE A 298 1.15 -4.84 13.56
C ILE A 298 1.92 -4.68 14.86
N GLY A 299 1.91 -5.70 15.73
CA GLY A 299 2.68 -5.67 16.99
C GLY A 299 4.17 -5.42 16.74
N TYR A 300 4.76 -6.11 15.77
CA TYR A 300 6.16 -5.92 15.38
C TYR A 300 6.45 -4.49 14.89
N LEU A 301 5.57 -3.91 14.06
CA LEU A 301 5.71 -2.52 13.59
C LEU A 301 5.51 -1.50 14.72
N GLU A 302 4.58 -1.75 15.65
CA GLU A 302 4.38 -0.91 16.84
C GLU A 302 5.59 -0.91 17.77
N GLU A 303 6.27 -2.06 17.93
CA GLU A 303 7.52 -2.17 18.70
C GLU A 303 8.67 -1.40 18.06
N LEU A 304 8.78 -1.42 16.72
CA LEU A 304 9.76 -0.61 15.99
C LEU A 304 9.43 0.89 16.06
N GLY A 305 8.15 1.25 16.15
CA GLY A 305 7.68 2.62 16.09
C GLY A 305 7.57 3.16 14.66
N MET A 306 6.37 3.54 14.21
CA MET A 306 6.15 3.99 12.83
C MET A 306 6.85 5.32 12.49
N ALA A 307 7.12 6.17 13.48
CA ALA A 307 7.93 7.37 13.30
C ALA A 307 9.40 7.00 13.01
N GLU A 308 9.92 6.00 13.69
CA GLU A 308 11.27 5.47 13.48
C GLU A 308 11.40 4.75 12.13
N VAL A 309 10.36 4.00 11.71
CA VAL A 309 10.29 3.42 10.36
C VAL A 309 10.43 4.52 9.31
N ARG A 310 9.64 5.59 9.43
CA ARG A 310 9.71 6.73 8.50
C ARG A 310 11.07 7.42 8.53
N ALA A 311 11.65 7.64 9.70
CA ALA A 311 12.96 8.27 9.86
C ALA A 311 14.09 7.42 9.25
N HIS A 312 14.05 6.11 9.43
CA HIS A 312 14.99 5.17 8.85
C HIS A 312 14.94 5.20 7.31
N GLU A 313 13.75 5.07 6.73
CA GLU A 313 13.59 5.10 5.28
C GLU A 313 13.98 6.45 4.66
N ARG A 314 13.76 7.54 5.39
CA ARG A 314 14.22 8.87 4.97
C ARG A 314 15.74 8.93 4.81
N VAL A 315 16.51 8.38 5.76
CA VAL A 315 17.97 8.33 5.67
C VAL A 315 18.42 7.48 4.48
N LEU A 316 17.81 6.32 4.27
CA LEU A 316 18.09 5.47 3.11
C LEU A 316 17.78 6.17 1.79
N PHE A 317 16.64 6.87 1.73
CA PHE A 317 16.25 7.65 0.56
C PHE A 317 17.26 8.76 0.26
N GLU A 318 17.62 9.58 1.25
CA GLU A 318 18.58 10.69 1.10
C GLU A 318 19.93 10.17 0.57
N ARG A 319 20.43 9.08 1.13
CA ARG A 319 21.67 8.42 0.68
C ARG A 319 21.55 7.92 -0.75
N ALA A 320 20.49 7.17 -1.07
CA ALA A 320 20.30 6.59 -2.39
C ALA A 320 20.06 7.67 -3.45
N TRP A 321 19.22 8.66 -3.15
CA TRP A 321 18.90 9.75 -4.09
C TRP A 321 20.14 10.55 -4.46
N SER A 322 20.98 10.91 -3.47
CA SER A 322 22.24 11.61 -3.73
C SER A 322 23.20 10.75 -4.57
N ALA A 323 23.44 9.50 -4.14
CA ALA A 323 24.39 8.62 -4.80
C ALA A 323 23.99 8.29 -6.25
N LEU A 324 22.70 8.02 -6.49
CA LEU A 324 22.21 7.70 -7.82
C LEU A 324 22.17 8.94 -8.74
N GLY A 325 21.83 10.10 -8.17
CA GLY A 325 21.75 11.36 -8.91
C GLY A 325 23.11 11.88 -9.39
N GLU A 326 24.22 11.43 -8.80
CA GLU A 326 25.58 11.75 -9.22
C GLU A 326 26.10 10.86 -10.37
N ILE A 327 25.35 9.80 -10.74
CA ILE A 327 25.78 8.86 -11.78
C ILE A 327 25.33 9.38 -13.15
N ASP A 328 26.28 9.65 -14.04
CA ASP A 328 26.00 10.07 -15.41
C ASP A 328 25.10 9.05 -16.13
N GLY A 329 24.06 9.56 -16.82
CA GLY A 329 23.11 8.74 -17.57
C GLY A 329 22.05 8.04 -16.71
N VAL A 330 21.95 8.36 -15.40
CA VAL A 330 20.85 7.94 -14.53
C VAL A 330 19.87 9.09 -14.37
N ARG A 331 18.58 8.83 -14.66
CA ARG A 331 17.49 9.78 -14.42
C ARG A 331 16.56 9.23 -13.35
N LEU A 332 16.41 9.96 -12.24
CA LEU A 332 15.50 9.65 -11.14
C LEU A 332 14.10 10.24 -11.41
N LEU A 333 13.04 9.59 -10.93
CA LEU A 333 11.66 10.04 -11.05
C LEU A 333 11.05 10.25 -9.66
N GLY A 334 10.23 11.29 -9.54
CA GLY A 334 9.57 11.68 -8.30
C GLY A 334 10.24 12.90 -7.64
N PRO A 335 9.66 13.43 -6.54
CA PRO A 335 10.18 14.62 -5.86
C PRO A 335 11.51 14.32 -5.15
N ALA A 336 12.45 15.25 -5.22
CA ALA A 336 13.77 15.10 -4.58
C ALA A 336 13.75 15.38 -3.07
N SER A 337 12.68 15.97 -2.56
CA SER A 337 12.55 16.32 -1.15
C SER A 337 12.24 15.08 -0.31
N PRO A 338 13.06 14.75 0.71
CA PRO A 338 12.79 13.60 1.59
C PRO A 338 11.53 13.75 2.46
N ASP A 339 11.00 14.95 2.59
CA ASP A 339 9.74 15.20 3.28
C ASP A 339 8.52 14.82 2.43
N GLU A 340 8.67 14.87 1.11
CA GLU A 340 7.64 14.58 0.11
C GLU A 340 7.82 13.24 -0.58
N HIS A 341 8.79 12.43 -0.13
CA HIS A 341 9.15 11.16 -0.76
C HIS A 341 9.26 10.03 0.28
N ALA A 342 8.67 8.89 -0.03
CA ALA A 342 8.82 7.65 0.74
C ALA A 342 10.04 6.84 0.26
N GLY A 343 10.29 5.70 0.86
CA GLY A 343 11.43 4.82 0.55
C GLY A 343 11.32 4.06 -0.79
N VAL A 344 10.87 4.73 -1.86
CA VAL A 344 10.70 4.15 -3.22
C VAL A 344 11.41 5.03 -4.24
N ILE A 345 12.36 4.52 -5.00
CA ILE A 345 13.05 5.26 -6.08
C ILE A 345 12.86 4.52 -7.40
N SER A 346 12.19 5.15 -8.36
CA SER A 346 12.18 4.72 -9.75
C SER A 346 13.20 5.49 -10.56
N PHE A 347 13.91 4.79 -11.43
CA PHE A 347 14.95 5.37 -12.28
C PHE A 347 15.05 4.66 -13.62
N VAL A 348 15.71 5.31 -14.57
CA VAL A 348 16.15 4.76 -15.85
C VAL A 348 17.64 5.01 -16.04
N ILE A 349 18.29 4.14 -16.79
CA ILE A 349 19.70 4.28 -17.22
C ILE A 349 19.67 4.47 -18.73
N ASP A 350 20.30 5.53 -19.22
CA ASP A 350 20.28 5.91 -20.64
C ASP A 350 20.73 4.74 -21.53
N GLY A 351 19.91 4.44 -22.53
CA GLY A 351 20.17 3.39 -23.51
C GLY A 351 20.05 1.95 -23.00
N ILE A 352 19.69 1.71 -21.73
CA ILE A 352 19.58 0.36 -21.15
C ILE A 352 18.15 0.07 -20.73
N HIS A 353 17.59 -1.03 -21.26
CA HIS A 353 16.23 -1.42 -20.92
C HIS A 353 16.11 -1.86 -19.43
N PRO A 354 15.07 -1.44 -18.66
CA PRO A 354 14.94 -1.76 -17.24
C PRO A 354 14.98 -3.25 -16.89
N HIS A 355 14.53 -4.16 -17.77
CA HIS A 355 14.67 -5.61 -17.56
C HIS A 355 16.11 -6.09 -17.58
N ASP A 356 16.95 -5.50 -18.46
CA ASP A 356 18.37 -5.82 -18.51
C ASP A 356 19.07 -5.31 -17.26
N VAL A 357 18.73 -4.09 -16.80
CA VAL A 357 19.19 -3.55 -15.52
C VAL A 357 18.88 -4.51 -14.38
N ALA A 358 17.60 -4.94 -14.24
CA ALA A 358 17.19 -5.86 -13.18
C ALA A 358 17.89 -7.22 -13.26
N THR A 359 18.15 -7.70 -14.47
CA THR A 359 18.89 -8.95 -14.70
C THR A 359 20.35 -8.86 -14.21
N VAL A 360 21.04 -7.77 -14.55
CA VAL A 360 22.42 -7.54 -14.07
C VAL A 360 22.43 -7.37 -12.54
N PHE A 361 21.47 -6.64 -11.98
CA PHE A 361 21.36 -6.44 -10.52
C PHE A 361 21.20 -7.76 -9.77
N ASP A 362 20.36 -8.66 -10.25
CA ASP A 362 20.19 -9.98 -9.65
C ASP A 362 21.52 -10.80 -9.67
N HIS A 363 22.33 -10.69 -10.74
CA HIS A 363 23.68 -11.27 -10.75
C HIS A 363 24.62 -10.68 -9.68
N HIS A 364 24.33 -9.48 -9.20
CA HIS A 364 25.05 -8.81 -8.11
C HIS A 364 24.38 -9.00 -6.73
N GLY A 365 23.29 -9.79 -6.65
CA GLY A 365 22.56 -10.05 -5.41
C GLY A 365 21.71 -8.87 -4.95
N VAL A 366 21.27 -8.01 -5.89
CA VAL A 366 20.39 -6.88 -5.65
C VAL A 366 19.03 -7.15 -6.31
N ALA A 367 17.98 -7.28 -5.50
CA ALA A 367 16.65 -7.54 -5.98
C ALA A 367 15.86 -6.23 -6.13
N VAL A 368 15.57 -5.85 -7.36
CA VAL A 368 14.76 -4.69 -7.74
C VAL A 368 13.62 -5.12 -8.67
N ARG A 369 12.68 -4.24 -8.93
CA ARG A 369 11.61 -4.48 -9.90
C ARG A 369 11.82 -3.66 -11.16
N ALA A 370 11.53 -4.27 -12.33
CA ALA A 370 11.47 -3.59 -13.61
C ALA A 370 10.04 -3.64 -14.18
N GLY A 371 9.59 -2.58 -14.84
CA GLY A 371 8.30 -2.54 -15.52
C GLY A 371 7.48 -1.27 -15.25
N HIS A 372 6.17 -1.37 -15.41
CA HIS A 372 5.22 -0.26 -15.22
C HIS A 372 4.78 -0.08 -13.77
N HIS A 373 5.16 -0.97 -12.86
CA HIS A 373 4.78 -0.97 -11.42
C HIS A 373 3.26 -0.89 -11.18
N CYS A 374 2.43 -1.42 -12.09
CA CYS A 374 0.97 -1.26 -12.09
C CYS A 374 0.52 0.21 -12.08
N ALA A 375 1.28 1.11 -12.69
CA ALA A 375 1.03 2.54 -12.83
C ALA A 375 1.37 3.01 -14.25
N GLN A 376 0.74 2.39 -15.26
CA GLN A 376 0.99 2.70 -16.68
C GLN A 376 0.76 4.17 -17.05
N PRO A 377 -0.23 4.90 -16.49
CA PRO A 377 -0.36 6.34 -16.75
C PRO A 377 0.86 7.16 -16.36
N VAL A 378 1.55 6.79 -15.26
CA VAL A 378 2.83 7.43 -14.88
C VAL A 378 3.89 7.23 -15.95
N MET A 379 4.01 6.01 -16.48
CA MET A 379 4.97 5.74 -17.58
C MET A 379 4.66 6.57 -18.81
N ALA A 380 3.40 6.65 -19.19
CA ALA A 380 2.95 7.48 -20.32
C ALA A 380 3.23 8.98 -20.08
N ARG A 381 3.03 9.49 -18.86
CA ARG A 381 3.32 10.89 -18.50
C ARG A 381 4.78 11.27 -18.69
N TYR A 382 5.71 10.34 -18.43
CA TYR A 382 7.15 10.56 -18.59
C TYR A 382 7.71 10.09 -19.93
N ASP A 383 6.86 9.63 -20.85
CA ASP A 383 7.24 9.03 -22.14
C ASP A 383 8.28 7.90 -21.97
N LEU A 384 8.00 7.00 -21.05
CA LEU A 384 8.86 5.87 -20.74
C LEU A 384 8.14 4.54 -20.96
N PRO A 385 8.81 3.53 -21.54
CA PRO A 385 8.23 2.20 -21.66
C PRO A 385 8.16 1.46 -20.31
N ALA A 386 9.09 1.73 -19.41
CA ALA A 386 9.22 1.11 -18.11
C ALA A 386 10.30 1.83 -17.27
N THR A 387 10.37 1.52 -15.98
CA THR A 387 11.46 1.95 -15.08
C THR A 387 12.01 0.78 -14.27
N THR A 388 13.21 0.94 -13.72
CA THR A 388 13.70 0.12 -12.61
C THR A 388 13.31 0.81 -11.31
N ARG A 389 12.83 0.03 -10.33
CA ARG A 389 12.39 0.56 -9.03
C ARG A 389 13.10 -0.16 -7.90
N ALA A 390 13.83 0.59 -7.09
CA ALA A 390 14.31 0.17 -5.78
C ALA A 390 13.34 0.65 -4.68
N SER A 391 13.10 -0.16 -3.67
CA SER A 391 12.24 0.21 -2.53
C SER A 391 12.76 -0.38 -1.23
N PHE A 392 12.93 0.49 -0.25
CA PHE A 392 13.52 0.20 1.06
C PHE A 392 12.46 -0.22 2.07
N TYR A 393 12.91 -0.81 3.18
CA TYR A 393 12.06 -1.07 4.34
C TYR A 393 12.92 -1.27 5.61
N VAL A 394 12.30 -1.71 6.69
CA VAL A 394 12.89 -1.80 8.04
C VAL A 394 14.17 -2.65 8.12
N TYR A 395 14.37 -3.63 7.24
CA TYR A 395 15.54 -4.51 7.18
C TYR A 395 16.65 -4.02 6.23
N THR A 396 16.39 -2.95 5.47
CA THR A 396 17.35 -2.36 4.54
C THR A 396 18.39 -1.55 5.31
N ASP A 397 19.65 -1.64 4.92
CA ASP A 397 20.76 -0.88 5.50
C ASP A 397 21.50 -0.05 4.43
N LEU A 398 22.52 0.72 4.84
CA LEU A 398 23.32 1.52 3.89
C LEU A 398 24.17 0.67 2.97
N ASP A 399 24.61 -0.54 3.37
CA ASP A 399 25.33 -1.47 2.50
C ASP A 399 24.44 -1.90 1.32
N ASP A 400 23.15 -2.13 1.55
CA ASP A 400 22.20 -2.43 0.48
C ASP A 400 22.09 -1.25 -0.53
N VAL A 401 22.15 0.00 -0.06
CA VAL A 401 22.15 1.20 -0.93
C VAL A 401 23.47 1.32 -1.70
N ASP A 402 24.61 1.09 -1.06
CA ASP A 402 25.92 1.14 -1.72
C ASP A 402 26.02 0.04 -2.79
N ARG A 403 25.48 -1.16 -2.52
CA ARG A 403 25.39 -2.25 -3.49
C ARG A 403 24.45 -1.95 -4.67
N LEU A 404 23.38 -1.20 -4.45
CA LEU A 404 22.53 -0.68 -5.54
C LEU A 404 23.36 0.20 -6.48
N THR A 405 24.17 1.10 -5.94
CA THR A 405 25.08 1.99 -6.69
C THR A 405 26.13 1.19 -7.46
N GLU A 406 26.78 0.21 -6.82
CA GLU A 406 27.74 -0.69 -7.47
C GLU A 406 27.12 -1.45 -8.66
N ALA A 407 25.87 -1.92 -8.50
CA ALA A 407 25.17 -2.65 -9.55
C ALA A 407 24.83 -1.76 -10.76
N ILE A 408 24.53 -0.47 -10.55
CA ILE A 408 24.35 0.50 -11.65
C ILE A 408 25.66 0.66 -12.44
N HIS A 409 26.78 0.89 -11.76
CA HIS A 409 28.07 1.00 -12.42
C HIS A 409 28.47 -0.27 -13.17
N ALA A 410 28.20 -1.45 -12.60
CA ALA A 410 28.42 -2.73 -13.27
C ALA A 410 27.58 -2.85 -14.55
N THR A 411 26.31 -2.44 -14.48
CA THR A 411 25.41 -2.43 -15.64
C THR A 411 25.94 -1.51 -16.74
N GLN A 412 26.32 -0.27 -16.40
CA GLN A 412 26.85 0.68 -17.37
C GLN A 412 28.14 0.18 -18.05
N ARG A 413 29.05 -0.46 -17.29
CA ARG A 413 30.27 -1.07 -17.87
C ARG A 413 29.91 -2.16 -18.87
N LEU A 414 29.03 -3.08 -18.49
CA LEU A 414 28.61 -4.19 -19.35
C LEU A 414 28.05 -3.73 -20.70
N PHE A 415 27.23 -2.68 -20.69
CA PHE A 415 26.59 -2.15 -21.92
C PHE A 415 27.40 -1.10 -22.67
N LYS A 416 28.54 -0.61 -22.13
CA LYS A 416 29.51 0.23 -22.87
C LYS A 416 30.57 -0.59 -23.62
N GLU A 417 30.84 -1.82 -23.16
CA GLU A 417 31.87 -2.69 -23.72
C GLU A 417 31.31 -3.69 -24.76
N GLY A 418 29.99 -3.77 -24.94
CA GLY A 418 29.25 -4.58 -25.92
C GLY A 418 28.69 -3.76 -27.06
#